data_cf0a4fdf9acf59126be8e5f64cac8f33
#
_entry.id   cf0a4fdf9acf59126be8e5f64cac8f33
#
_cell.length_a   1.000
_cell.length_b   1.000
_cell.length_c   1.000
_cell.angle_alpha   90.00
_cell.angle_beta   90.00
_cell.angle_gamma   90.00
#
_symmetry.space_group_name_H-M   'P 1'
#
loop_
_entity.id
_entity.type
_entity.pdbx_description
1 polymer ?
#
loop_
_entity_poly.entity_id
_entity_poly.type
_entity_poly.pdbx_seq_one_letter_code
_entity_poly.pdbx_strand_id
1 'polypeptide(L)' 'DIDMVDGRPVAQKNLAAYRLADAVGRGRFGAQPSEVGSPWPFGHRPWFTDSGHQRHLHIGFGPR' A
#
# COMPACT_ATOMS: atom_id res chain seq x y z
N ASP A 1 4.25 8.60 2.67
CA ASP A 1 4.52 7.62 1.61
C ASP A 1 5.75 6.80 1.97
N ILE A 2 5.76 5.54 1.56
CA ILE A 2 6.84 4.61 1.85
C ILE A 2 7.52 4.23 0.55
N ASP A 3 8.80 4.56 0.43
CA ASP A 3 9.57 4.28 -0.79
C ASP A 3 10.35 2.98 -0.72
N MET A 4 10.68 2.51 0.48
CA MET A 4 11.53 1.34 0.69
C MET A 4 10.89 0.42 1.71
N VAL A 5 10.92 -0.85 1.46
CA VAL A 5 10.46 -1.88 2.40
C VAL A 5 11.48 -3.01 2.39
N ASP A 6 11.94 -3.39 3.58
CA ASP A 6 12.92 -4.47 3.75
C ASP A 6 14.21 -4.20 2.97
N GLY A 7 14.65 -2.92 2.98
CA GLY A 7 15.90 -2.52 2.34
C GLY A 7 15.84 -2.46 0.81
N ARG A 8 14.66 -2.57 0.21
CA ARG A 8 14.49 -2.57 -1.24
C ARG A 8 13.43 -1.54 -1.65
N PRO A 9 13.56 -0.95 -2.84
CA PRO A 9 12.52 -0.06 -3.34
C PRO A 9 11.18 -0.76 -3.46
N VAL A 10 10.10 -0.01 -3.21
CA VAL A 10 8.77 -0.50 -3.49
C VAL A 10 8.62 -0.65 -5.01
N ALA A 11 8.23 -1.85 -5.43
CA ALA A 11 8.00 -2.19 -6.82
C ALA A 11 7.20 -3.49 -6.85
N GLN A 12 6.69 -3.86 -8.01
CA GLN A 12 5.88 -5.08 -8.13
C GLN A 12 6.62 -6.34 -7.68
N LYS A 13 7.93 -6.35 -7.72
CA LYS A 13 8.74 -7.51 -7.31
C LYS A 13 9.04 -7.55 -5.82
N ASN A 14 8.72 -6.50 -5.08
CA ASN A 14 9.02 -6.45 -3.65
C ASN A 14 7.90 -7.12 -2.85
N LEU A 15 8.07 -8.40 -2.54
CA LEU A 15 7.06 -9.17 -1.82
C LEU A 15 6.80 -8.63 -0.43
N ALA A 16 7.84 -8.14 0.26
CA ALA A 16 7.66 -7.56 1.59
C ALA A 16 6.77 -6.32 1.53
N ALA A 17 6.92 -5.49 0.47
CA ALA A 17 6.06 -4.33 0.26
C ALA A 17 4.61 -4.78 -0.03
N TYR A 18 4.42 -5.84 -0.79
CA TYR A 18 3.09 -6.39 -1.04
C TYR A 18 2.42 -6.81 0.26
N ARG A 19 3.15 -7.55 1.10
CA ARG A 19 2.62 -8.01 2.39
C ARG A 19 2.30 -6.87 3.33
N LEU A 20 3.13 -5.81 3.31
CA LEU A 20 2.85 -4.62 4.10
C LEU A 20 1.58 -3.92 3.62
N ALA A 21 1.44 -3.72 2.32
CA ALA A 21 0.25 -3.09 1.75
C ALA A 21 -1.01 -3.90 2.09
N ASP A 22 -0.94 -5.22 2.01
CA ASP A 22 -2.04 -6.10 2.37
C ASP A 22 -2.41 -5.94 3.84
N ALA A 23 -1.44 -6.03 4.73
CA ALA A 23 -1.68 -5.96 6.17
C ALA A 23 -2.22 -4.59 6.61
N VAL A 24 -1.64 -3.52 6.07
CA VAL A 24 -2.09 -2.16 6.40
C VAL A 24 -3.52 -1.94 5.96
N GLY A 25 -3.85 -2.36 4.75
CA GLY A 25 -5.20 -2.19 4.21
C GLY A 25 -6.26 -2.99 4.95
N ARG A 26 -5.85 -4.07 5.61
CA ARG A 26 -6.74 -4.88 6.44
C ARG A 26 -6.87 -4.37 7.88
N GLY A 27 -6.20 -3.27 8.20
CA GLY A 27 -6.26 -2.70 9.54
C GLY A 27 -5.47 -3.47 10.58
N ARG A 28 -4.50 -4.29 10.16
CA ARG A 28 -3.78 -5.17 11.09
C ARG A 28 -2.82 -4.44 12.03
N PHE A 29 -2.55 -3.16 11.75
CA PHE A 29 -1.71 -2.34 12.62
C PHE A 29 -2.53 -1.47 13.58
N GLY A 30 -3.83 -1.74 13.71
CA GLY A 30 -4.69 -1.09 14.70
C GLY A 30 -5.55 0.05 14.15
N ALA A 31 -5.15 0.67 13.05
CA ALA A 31 -5.91 1.72 12.40
C ALA A 31 -6.32 1.26 11.00
N GLN A 32 -7.56 1.55 10.62
CA GLN A 32 -8.06 1.21 9.29
C GLN A 32 -7.87 2.40 8.36
N PRO A 33 -6.98 2.31 7.36
CA PRO A 33 -6.81 3.41 6.42
C PRO A 33 -8.02 3.54 5.50
N SER A 34 -8.25 4.76 5.03
CA SER A 34 -9.29 5.02 4.04
C SER A 34 -8.81 4.70 2.63
N GLU A 35 -7.50 4.73 2.40
CA GLU A 35 -6.93 4.42 1.09
C GLU A 35 -5.52 3.87 1.22
N VAL A 36 -5.16 2.93 0.35
CA VAL A 36 -3.82 2.37 0.25
C VAL A 36 -3.45 2.31 -1.23
N GLY A 37 -2.57 3.21 -1.66
CA GLY A 37 -2.04 3.22 -3.02
C GLY A 37 -0.79 2.37 -3.10
N SER A 38 -0.66 1.56 -4.13
CA SER A 38 0.45 0.63 -4.25
C SER A 38 0.64 0.20 -5.71
N PRO A 39 1.72 -0.58 -6.00
CA PRO A 39 1.84 -1.19 -7.32
C PRO A 39 0.79 -2.26 -7.63
N TRP A 40 -0.02 -2.66 -6.65
CA TRP A 40 -0.98 -3.77 -6.81
C TRP A 40 -2.41 -3.30 -6.59
N PRO A 41 -3.35 -3.74 -7.44
CA PRO A 41 -4.74 -3.26 -7.33
C PRO A 41 -5.56 -3.88 -6.21
N PHE A 42 -5.29 -5.10 -5.80
CA PHE A 42 -6.08 -5.88 -4.84
C PHE A 42 -7.57 -6.02 -5.22
N GLY A 43 -8.09 -5.16 -6.08
CA GLY A 43 -9.44 -5.30 -6.64
C GLY A 43 -10.58 -4.64 -5.87
N HIS A 44 -10.32 -4.06 -4.70
CA HIS A 44 -11.36 -3.40 -3.91
C HIS A 44 -10.75 -2.42 -2.90
N ARG A 45 -11.59 -1.61 -2.26
CA ARG A 45 -11.15 -0.67 -1.23
C ARG A 45 -10.57 -1.41 -0.03
N PRO A 46 -9.62 -0.82 0.67
CA PRO A 46 -9.08 0.53 0.50
C PRO A 46 -7.95 0.63 -0.53
N TRP A 47 -7.62 -0.45 -1.21
CA TRP A 47 -6.50 -0.50 -2.13
C TRP A 47 -6.83 0.10 -3.49
N PHE A 48 -5.85 0.77 -4.09
CA PHE A 48 -5.93 1.22 -5.47
C PHE A 48 -4.52 1.25 -6.06
N THR A 49 -4.44 1.28 -7.37
CA THR A 49 -3.18 1.46 -8.08
C THR A 49 -3.37 2.37 -9.28
N ASP A 50 -2.32 3.06 -9.66
CA ASP A 50 -2.27 3.88 -10.87
C ASP A 50 -0.81 4.12 -11.23
N SER A 51 -0.56 4.92 -12.27
CA SER A 51 0.81 5.18 -12.72
C SER A 51 1.66 5.92 -11.71
N GLY A 52 1.04 6.66 -10.80
CA GLY A 52 1.75 7.40 -9.76
C GLY A 52 2.10 6.58 -8.54
N HIS A 53 1.62 5.34 -8.43
CA HIS A 53 1.81 4.52 -7.24
C HIS A 53 2.55 3.22 -7.52
N GLN A 54 3.46 3.23 -8.49
CA GLN A 54 4.22 2.03 -8.87
C GLN A 54 5.51 1.85 -8.08
N ARG A 55 5.98 2.89 -7.39
CA ARG A 55 7.27 2.87 -6.70
C ARG A 55 7.20 3.30 -5.25
N HIS A 56 6.00 3.44 -4.70
CA HIS A 56 5.84 3.75 -3.29
C HIS A 56 4.48 3.25 -2.81
N LEU A 57 4.35 3.16 -1.48
CA LEU A 57 3.07 2.89 -0.85
C LEU A 57 2.54 4.21 -0.31
N HIS A 58 1.28 4.49 -0.60
CA HIS A 58 0.57 5.65 -0.06
C HIS A 58 -0.51 5.15 0.87
N ILE A 59 -0.49 5.59 2.12
CA ILE A 59 -1.46 5.16 3.11
C ILE A 59 -2.16 6.41 3.63
N GLY A 60 -3.44 6.53 3.36
CA GLY A 60 -4.23 7.67 3.75
C GLY A 60 -5.26 7.31 4.80
N PHE A 61 -5.44 8.23 5.76
CA PHE A 61 -6.46 8.15 6.80
C PHE A 61 -7.35 9.37 6.70
N GLY A 62 -8.61 9.19 7.03
CA GLY A 62 -9.51 10.32 7.07
C GLY A 62 -10.84 10.01 6.40
N PRO A 63 -11.76 10.97 6.40
CA PRO A 63 -13.06 10.76 5.78
C PRO A 63 -12.92 10.65 4.27
N ARG A 64 -13.82 9.87 3.69
CA ARG A 64 -13.87 9.68 2.25
C ARG A 64 -14.91 10.58 1.65
#